data_e465e358258f5255b99e6e38579fccd5
#
_entry.id   e465e358258f5255b99e6e38579fccd5
#
_cell.length_a   1.000
_cell.length_b   1.000
_cell.length_c   1.000
_cell.angle_alpha   90.00
_cell.angle_beta   90.00
_cell.angle_gamma   90.00
#
_symmetry.space_group_name_H-M   'P 1'
#
loop_
_entity.id
_entity.type
_entity.pdbx_description
1 polymer ?
#
loop_
_entity_poly.entity_id
_entity_poly.type
_entity_poly.pdbx_seq_one_letter_code
_entity_poly.pdbx_strand_id
1 'polypeptide(L)'
;GTSNTAIGRDTLNQQTTASYNTAVGHQALNLNTSGAGNTASGYGAMYTNTSGSSNVAIGREALESNTTASNNTAVGFDALTDNTTGAANTATGKNALASNTNGGPNVANGFYALEANTTGGSNVGVGSNSLEFNTTGSNNTAVGKSSLGANTTGVQNVAVGKGALTANTTASSNTGIGFQALGSNTTGYSNAAVGQNALYTNTTGHSNSAFGLSALTANTTGAGNVALGHQSLHAQTTAAANTAIGNNAGKEITTGGYNVFVGEESGSYSTNTITGIQNTFLGSYTGGTASNTTRANVIGHGVVGESEYTTIGSGTSDIRAANGNVTWATVSDERYKKDIVDSTAGLSFVNALQPRTFKYKNLGELPSTFSAYKADSTEVFKNSNTNHGFIA
;
A
#
# COMPACT_ATOMS: atom_id res chain seq x y z
N GLY A 1 44.82 14.17 -32.75
CA GLY A 1 44.06 14.82 -31.70
C GLY A 1 44.88 15.85 -30.89
N THR A 2 44.21 16.76 -30.26
CA THR A 2 44.84 17.86 -29.48
C THR A 2 44.35 17.86 -28.02
N SER A 3 45.12 18.54 -27.18
CA SER A 3 44.69 18.74 -25.77
C SER A 3 44.45 17.46 -24.95
N ASN A 4 45.31 16.45 -25.17
CA ASN A 4 45.21 15.19 -24.39
C ASN A 4 46.30 15.18 -23.32
N THR A 5 46.01 14.57 -22.18
CA THR A 5 46.95 14.31 -21.07
C THR A 5 47.06 12.79 -20.91
N ALA A 6 48.28 12.22 -21.02
CA ALA A 6 48.57 10.82 -20.84
C ALA A 6 49.72 10.61 -19.84
N ILE A 7 49.45 9.91 -18.75
CA ILE A 7 50.43 9.63 -17.69
C ILE A 7 50.37 8.12 -17.36
N GLY A 8 51.35 7.37 -17.71
CA GLY A 8 51.46 5.95 -17.43
C GLY A 8 51.88 5.12 -18.64
N ARG A 9 52.23 3.83 -18.39
CA ARG A 9 52.60 2.93 -19.48
C ARG A 9 51.39 2.54 -20.32
N ASP A 10 51.53 2.52 -21.66
CA ASP A 10 50.46 2.16 -22.61
C ASP A 10 49.16 2.97 -22.52
N THR A 11 49.27 4.22 -22.01
CA THR A 11 48.16 5.16 -21.89
C THR A 11 47.88 5.83 -23.23
N LEU A 12 46.59 5.91 -23.68
CA LEU A 12 46.17 6.48 -24.98
C LEU A 12 46.98 5.90 -26.18
N ASN A 13 47.35 4.63 -26.15
CA ASN A 13 48.31 4.04 -27.07
C ASN A 13 47.82 3.98 -28.54
N GLN A 14 46.51 3.73 -28.77
CA GLN A 14 45.89 3.60 -30.09
C GLN A 14 45.22 4.88 -30.62
N GLN A 15 45.43 6.01 -29.93
CA GLN A 15 44.74 7.25 -30.30
C GLN A 15 45.15 7.77 -31.65
N THR A 16 44.14 8.12 -32.48
CA THR A 16 44.36 8.68 -33.83
C THR A 16 43.87 10.13 -33.92
N THR A 17 42.56 10.39 -33.76
CA THR A 17 41.93 11.70 -33.97
C THR A 17 41.35 12.31 -32.72
N ALA A 18 41.24 11.55 -31.63
CA ALA A 18 40.56 11.95 -30.38
C ALA A 18 41.24 13.16 -29.68
N SER A 19 40.44 14.03 -29.12
CA SER A 19 40.90 15.25 -28.42
C SER A 19 40.26 15.39 -27.03
N TYR A 20 40.90 16.21 -26.20
CA TYR A 20 40.37 16.55 -24.84
C TYR A 20 40.26 15.33 -23.90
N ASN A 21 41.08 14.32 -24.02
CA ASN A 21 41.07 13.18 -23.13
C ASN A 21 42.13 13.33 -22.04
N THR A 22 41.79 12.94 -20.82
CA THR A 22 42.73 12.84 -19.68
C THR A 22 42.81 11.37 -19.27
N ALA A 23 43.97 10.78 -19.37
CA ALA A 23 44.21 9.38 -19.00
C ALA A 23 45.43 9.27 -18.08
N VAL A 24 45.24 8.68 -16.90
CA VAL A 24 46.27 8.50 -15.87
C VAL A 24 46.24 7.07 -15.35
N GLY A 25 47.28 6.31 -15.58
CA GLY A 25 47.36 4.89 -15.17
C GLY A 25 47.86 3.96 -16.26
N HIS A 26 48.35 2.78 -15.86
CA HIS A 26 48.72 1.75 -16.83
C HIS A 26 47.52 1.31 -17.65
N GLN A 27 47.64 1.41 -18.98
CA GLN A 27 46.60 1.05 -19.96
C GLN A 27 45.28 1.85 -19.90
N ALA A 28 45.26 3.00 -19.24
CA ALA A 28 44.08 3.86 -19.27
C ALA A 28 43.81 4.37 -20.70
N LEU A 29 42.55 4.24 -21.18
CA LEU A 29 42.14 4.60 -22.57
C LEU A 29 43.06 4.00 -23.67
N ASN A 30 43.56 2.78 -23.46
CA ASN A 30 44.56 2.18 -24.36
C ASN A 30 44.09 2.10 -25.81
N LEU A 31 42.88 1.59 -26.07
CA LEU A 31 42.36 1.33 -27.43
C LEU A 31 41.53 2.51 -27.99
N ASN A 32 41.55 3.67 -27.35
CA ASN A 32 40.76 4.81 -27.80
C ASN A 32 41.26 5.35 -29.14
N THR A 33 40.42 5.31 -30.17
CA THR A 33 40.78 5.82 -31.51
C THR A 33 40.23 7.20 -31.77
N SER A 34 38.96 7.42 -31.58
CA SER A 34 38.25 8.66 -31.92
C SER A 34 37.41 9.27 -30.77
N GLY A 35 37.21 8.57 -29.65
CA GLY A 35 36.45 9.06 -28.53
C GLY A 35 37.05 10.30 -27.87
N ALA A 36 36.28 11.34 -27.69
CA ALA A 36 36.73 12.65 -27.21
C ALA A 36 36.12 13.02 -25.84
N GLY A 37 36.83 13.88 -25.07
CA GLY A 37 36.33 14.40 -23.81
C GLY A 37 36.21 13.34 -22.70
N ASN A 38 37.00 12.29 -22.73
CA ASN A 38 36.98 11.23 -21.69
C ASN A 38 37.99 11.51 -20.60
N THR A 39 37.67 11.16 -19.37
CA THR A 39 38.57 11.16 -18.22
C THR A 39 38.70 9.75 -17.69
N ALA A 40 39.89 9.15 -17.74
CA ALA A 40 40.18 7.84 -17.21
C ALA A 40 41.35 7.89 -16.21
N SER A 41 41.12 7.43 -15.00
CA SER A 41 42.16 7.38 -13.96
C SER A 41 42.11 6.05 -13.21
N GLY A 42 43.11 5.20 -13.45
CA GLY A 42 43.23 3.87 -12.87
C GLY A 42 43.86 2.87 -13.83
N TYR A 43 44.28 1.73 -13.32
CA TYR A 43 44.72 0.58 -14.12
C TYR A 43 43.54 0.11 -14.98
N GLY A 44 43.70 0.00 -16.30
CA GLY A 44 42.71 -0.50 -17.24
C GLY A 44 41.42 0.35 -17.33
N ALA A 45 41.38 1.54 -16.74
CA ALA A 45 40.20 2.40 -16.84
C ALA A 45 39.91 2.74 -18.33
N MET A 46 38.69 2.39 -18.80
CA MET A 46 38.24 2.54 -20.20
C MET A 46 39.17 1.89 -21.20
N TYR A 47 39.74 0.71 -20.88
CA TYR A 47 40.74 0.05 -21.73
C TYR A 47 40.32 -0.14 -23.18
N THR A 48 39.08 -0.67 -23.40
CA THR A 48 38.58 -1.04 -24.74
C THR A 48 37.82 0.08 -25.46
N ASN A 49 37.71 1.27 -24.87
CA ASN A 49 37.00 2.37 -25.52
C ASN A 49 37.59 2.67 -26.91
N THR A 50 36.74 2.67 -27.92
CA THR A 50 37.16 3.03 -29.31
C THR A 50 36.66 4.40 -29.73
N SER A 51 35.37 4.67 -29.61
CA SER A 51 34.75 5.92 -30.06
C SER A 51 33.82 6.57 -29.03
N GLY A 52 33.60 5.92 -27.90
CA GLY A 52 32.77 6.48 -26.81
C GLY A 52 33.34 7.82 -26.28
N SER A 53 32.51 8.80 -26.06
CA SER A 53 32.88 10.17 -25.71
C SER A 53 32.21 10.64 -24.43
N SER A 54 32.81 11.67 -23.79
CA SER A 54 32.25 12.30 -22.60
C SER A 54 32.03 11.32 -21.44
N ASN A 55 32.91 10.36 -21.27
CA ASN A 55 32.85 9.39 -20.16
C ASN A 55 33.85 9.75 -19.05
N VAL A 56 33.50 9.46 -17.81
CA VAL A 56 34.39 9.57 -16.64
C VAL A 56 34.56 8.17 -16.03
N ALA A 57 35.77 7.68 -15.97
CA ALA A 57 36.15 6.41 -15.36
C ALA A 57 37.28 6.61 -14.34
N ILE A 58 36.97 6.47 -13.07
CA ILE A 58 37.92 6.66 -11.96
C ILE A 58 37.90 5.39 -11.10
N GLY A 59 38.98 4.64 -11.14
CA GLY A 59 39.14 3.39 -10.45
C GLY A 59 39.78 2.32 -11.34
N ARG A 60 40.31 1.27 -10.71
CA ARG A 60 40.80 0.11 -11.43
C ARG A 60 39.65 -0.54 -12.21
N GLU A 61 39.86 -0.79 -13.50
CA GLU A 61 38.92 -1.45 -14.42
C GLU A 61 37.53 -0.76 -14.52
N ALA A 62 37.43 0.52 -14.11
CA ALA A 62 36.20 1.29 -14.32
C ALA A 62 35.95 1.48 -15.81
N LEU A 63 34.72 1.14 -16.30
CA LEU A 63 34.33 1.16 -17.73
C LEU A 63 35.30 0.39 -18.64
N GLU A 64 35.94 -0.67 -18.17
CA GLU A 64 36.97 -1.39 -18.91
C GLU A 64 36.50 -1.82 -20.31
N SER A 65 35.30 -2.44 -20.40
CA SER A 65 34.76 -3.03 -21.62
C SER A 65 33.99 -2.03 -22.49
N ASN A 66 33.98 -0.75 -22.15
CA ASN A 66 33.26 0.26 -22.93
C ASN A 66 33.84 0.37 -24.35
N THR A 67 33.01 0.26 -25.38
CA THR A 67 33.46 0.40 -26.76
C THR A 67 33.03 1.71 -27.39
N THR A 68 31.74 1.95 -27.49
CA THR A 68 31.15 3.09 -28.21
C THR A 68 30.23 3.96 -27.35
N ALA A 69 29.94 3.52 -26.13
CA ALA A 69 29.00 4.22 -25.26
C ALA A 69 29.55 5.54 -24.77
N SER A 70 28.67 6.51 -24.62
CA SER A 70 28.99 7.89 -24.21
C SER A 70 28.19 8.33 -22.99
N ASN A 71 28.68 9.40 -22.36
CA ASN A 71 28.01 10.04 -21.23
C ASN A 71 27.89 9.16 -19.98
N ASN A 72 28.79 8.22 -19.77
CA ASN A 72 28.82 7.38 -18.57
C ASN A 72 29.76 7.98 -17.51
N THR A 73 29.39 7.85 -16.24
CA THR A 73 30.24 8.16 -15.11
C THR A 73 30.42 6.92 -14.25
N ALA A 74 31.63 6.42 -14.14
CA ALA A 74 32.03 5.27 -13.33
C ALA A 74 33.11 5.66 -12.33
N VAL A 75 32.81 5.57 -11.04
CA VAL A 75 33.76 5.88 -9.96
C VAL A 75 33.78 4.73 -8.95
N GLY A 76 34.83 3.95 -8.97
CA GLY A 76 35.00 2.80 -8.09
C GLY A 76 35.72 1.65 -8.78
N PHE A 77 36.20 0.69 -7.99
CA PHE A 77 36.73 -0.58 -8.48
C PHE A 77 35.64 -1.34 -9.25
N ASP A 78 35.89 -1.75 -10.50
CA ASP A 78 34.96 -2.48 -11.37
C ASP A 78 33.60 -1.78 -11.58
N ALA A 79 33.50 -0.46 -11.42
CA ALA A 79 32.26 0.27 -11.72
C ALA A 79 32.02 0.26 -13.24
N LEU A 80 30.84 -0.24 -13.68
CA LEU A 80 30.47 -0.40 -15.13
C LEU A 80 31.49 -1.22 -15.94
N THR A 81 32.17 -2.19 -15.33
CA THR A 81 33.30 -2.89 -15.99
C THR A 81 32.87 -3.58 -17.29
N ASP A 82 31.71 -4.25 -17.35
CA ASP A 82 31.23 -4.99 -18.53
C ASP A 82 30.41 -4.12 -19.51
N ASN A 83 30.28 -2.82 -19.28
CA ASN A 83 29.48 -1.95 -20.14
C ASN A 83 30.11 -1.86 -21.54
N THR A 84 29.33 -2.20 -22.54
CA THR A 84 29.80 -2.14 -23.97
C THR A 84 29.18 -0.94 -24.69
N THR A 85 27.88 -0.87 -24.76
CA THR A 85 27.11 0.14 -25.52
C THR A 85 26.07 0.91 -24.71
N GLY A 86 25.89 0.59 -23.42
CA GLY A 86 24.96 1.27 -22.53
C GLY A 86 25.41 2.71 -22.24
N ALA A 87 24.58 3.69 -22.56
CA ALA A 87 24.92 5.11 -22.44
C ALA A 87 24.18 5.80 -21.27
N ALA A 88 24.72 6.92 -20.85
CA ALA A 88 24.13 7.80 -19.81
C ALA A 88 23.95 7.10 -18.44
N ASN A 89 24.81 6.19 -18.07
CA ASN A 89 24.81 5.55 -16.77
C ASN A 89 25.70 6.31 -15.77
N THR A 90 25.29 6.34 -14.51
CA THR A 90 26.09 6.84 -13.39
C THR A 90 26.29 5.70 -12.39
N ALA A 91 27.50 5.25 -12.21
CA ALA A 91 27.90 4.22 -11.26
C ALA A 91 28.94 4.75 -10.28
N THR A 92 28.63 4.78 -9.00
CA THR A 92 29.55 5.22 -7.94
C THR A 92 29.59 4.17 -6.83
N GLY A 93 30.71 3.52 -6.66
CA GLY A 93 30.92 2.45 -5.69
C GLY A 93 31.59 1.23 -6.31
N LYS A 94 32.19 0.38 -5.45
CA LYS A 94 32.76 -0.88 -5.91
C LYS A 94 31.66 -1.76 -6.53
N ASN A 95 31.89 -2.29 -7.73
CA ASN A 95 30.97 -3.15 -8.48
C ASN A 95 29.59 -2.51 -8.80
N ALA A 96 29.46 -1.19 -8.73
CA ALA A 96 28.22 -0.56 -9.14
C ALA A 96 28.00 -0.74 -10.64
N LEU A 97 26.84 -1.32 -11.06
CA LEU A 97 26.51 -1.67 -12.46
C LEU A 97 27.59 -2.54 -13.15
N ALA A 98 28.31 -3.39 -12.40
CA ALA A 98 29.45 -4.14 -12.97
C ALA A 98 29.07 -4.97 -14.21
N SER A 99 27.98 -5.70 -14.18
CA SER A 99 27.54 -6.58 -15.28
C SER A 99 26.71 -5.89 -16.37
N ASN A 100 26.58 -4.57 -16.33
CA ASN A 100 25.79 -3.85 -17.34
C ASN A 100 26.43 -3.97 -18.72
N THR A 101 25.68 -4.39 -19.71
CA THR A 101 26.18 -4.51 -21.10
C THR A 101 25.68 -3.38 -21.99
N ASN A 102 24.37 -3.23 -22.12
CA ASN A 102 23.75 -2.21 -22.97
C ASN A 102 22.56 -1.50 -22.30
N GLY A 103 22.33 -1.74 -20.99
CA GLY A 103 21.31 -1.05 -20.22
C GLY A 103 21.65 0.43 -19.99
N GLY A 104 20.63 1.29 -19.99
CA GLY A 104 20.75 2.74 -19.64
C GLY A 104 19.49 3.54 -20.00
N PRO A 105 19.37 4.76 -19.48
CA PRO A 105 20.17 5.37 -18.42
C PRO A 105 19.88 4.79 -17.03
N ASN A 106 20.88 4.49 -16.24
CA ASN A 106 20.73 4.00 -14.87
C ASN A 106 21.58 4.83 -13.89
N VAL A 107 21.16 4.92 -12.65
CA VAL A 107 21.92 5.51 -11.54
C VAL A 107 22.16 4.44 -10.48
N ALA A 108 23.41 4.11 -10.22
CA ALA A 108 23.84 3.20 -9.17
C ALA A 108 24.83 3.90 -8.22
N ASN A 109 24.44 4.13 -6.99
CA ASN A 109 25.30 4.75 -6.00
C ASN A 109 25.37 3.88 -4.72
N GLY A 110 26.39 3.11 -4.59
CA GLY A 110 26.63 2.21 -3.47
C GLY A 110 27.43 0.97 -3.84
N PHE A 111 27.95 0.29 -2.84
CA PHE A 111 28.62 -1.00 -2.97
C PHE A 111 27.62 -2.05 -3.52
N TYR A 112 27.92 -2.67 -4.65
CA TYR A 112 27.06 -3.62 -5.38
C TYR A 112 25.69 -3.08 -5.79
N ALA A 113 25.51 -1.77 -5.94
CA ALA A 113 24.26 -1.22 -6.45
C ALA A 113 24.10 -1.60 -7.92
N LEU A 114 22.94 -2.23 -8.28
CA LEU A 114 22.63 -2.71 -9.64
C LEU A 114 23.72 -3.63 -10.24
N GLU A 115 24.45 -4.39 -9.42
CA GLU A 115 25.62 -5.19 -9.87
C GLU A 115 25.26 -6.11 -11.03
N ALA A 116 24.20 -6.90 -10.91
CA ALA A 116 23.80 -7.90 -11.91
C ALA A 116 23.00 -7.34 -13.10
N ASN A 117 22.81 -6.02 -13.18
CA ASN A 117 22.02 -5.44 -14.28
C ASN A 117 22.72 -5.68 -15.61
N THR A 118 22.00 -6.24 -16.60
CA THR A 118 22.55 -6.47 -17.93
C THR A 118 21.97 -5.50 -18.96
N THR A 119 20.66 -5.46 -19.11
CA THR A 119 19.96 -4.68 -20.14
C THR A 119 18.87 -3.77 -19.57
N GLY A 120 18.57 -3.88 -18.27
CA GLY A 120 17.57 -3.03 -17.62
C GLY A 120 17.94 -1.55 -17.71
N GLY A 121 16.94 -0.71 -17.99
CA GLY A 121 17.13 0.74 -18.15
C GLY A 121 16.24 1.58 -17.23
N SER A 122 16.64 2.84 -17.05
CA SER A 122 15.90 3.80 -16.22
C SER A 122 15.73 3.36 -14.75
N ASN A 123 16.73 2.70 -14.18
CA ASN A 123 16.73 2.28 -12.79
C ASN A 123 17.55 3.24 -11.92
N VAL A 124 17.10 3.46 -10.71
CA VAL A 124 17.82 4.22 -9.67
C VAL A 124 18.06 3.31 -8.49
N GLY A 125 19.32 2.97 -8.23
CA GLY A 125 19.78 2.19 -7.07
C GLY A 125 20.71 3.04 -6.20
N VAL A 126 20.26 3.45 -5.01
CA VAL A 126 21.06 4.22 -4.07
C VAL A 126 21.14 3.49 -2.72
N GLY A 127 22.29 3.01 -2.38
CA GLY A 127 22.57 2.24 -1.16
C GLY A 127 23.28 0.93 -1.46
N SER A 128 23.97 0.38 -0.47
CA SER A 128 24.64 -0.92 -0.61
C SER A 128 23.62 -2.02 -0.95
N ASN A 129 23.91 -2.82 -1.99
CA ASN A 129 23.07 -3.93 -2.47
C ASN A 129 21.65 -3.49 -2.89
N SER A 130 21.45 -2.24 -3.28
CA SER A 130 20.19 -1.79 -3.88
C SER A 130 20.05 -2.33 -5.30
N LEU A 131 18.92 -2.98 -5.64
CA LEU A 131 18.72 -3.65 -6.94
C LEU A 131 19.86 -4.60 -7.33
N GLU A 132 20.54 -5.22 -6.37
CA GLU A 132 21.74 -6.03 -6.59
C GLU A 132 21.56 -7.07 -7.70
N PHE A 133 20.48 -7.85 -7.64
CA PHE A 133 20.21 -8.94 -8.57
C PHE A 133 19.32 -8.57 -9.77
N ASN A 134 19.06 -7.27 -9.99
CA ASN A 134 18.30 -6.85 -11.17
C ASN A 134 19.03 -7.21 -12.45
N THR A 135 18.36 -7.91 -13.36
CA THR A 135 18.97 -8.29 -14.66
C THR A 135 18.42 -7.46 -15.81
N THR A 136 17.11 -7.53 -16.04
CA THR A 136 16.43 -6.86 -17.16
C THR A 136 15.30 -5.93 -16.71
N GLY A 137 14.99 -5.91 -15.41
CA GLY A 137 13.96 -5.03 -14.84
C GLY A 137 14.27 -3.56 -15.12
N SER A 138 13.25 -2.77 -15.46
CA SER A 138 13.40 -1.36 -15.84
C SER A 138 12.43 -0.46 -15.07
N ASN A 139 12.75 0.84 -15.02
CA ASN A 139 11.93 1.84 -14.35
C ASN A 139 11.75 1.59 -12.84
N ASN A 140 12.72 1.00 -12.17
CA ASN A 140 12.69 0.77 -10.72
C ASN A 140 13.46 1.86 -9.98
N THR A 141 12.94 2.28 -8.84
CA THR A 141 13.62 3.20 -7.90
C THR A 141 13.83 2.49 -6.57
N ALA A 142 15.07 2.31 -6.17
CA ALA A 142 15.48 1.69 -4.92
C ALA A 142 16.43 2.59 -4.14
N VAL A 143 16.01 3.07 -2.98
CA VAL A 143 16.80 3.94 -2.10
C VAL A 143 16.87 3.31 -0.71
N GLY A 144 18.05 2.86 -0.31
CA GLY A 144 18.30 2.21 0.97
C GLY A 144 19.07 0.89 0.82
N LYS A 145 19.72 0.45 1.88
CA LYS A 145 20.45 -0.83 1.88
C LYS A 145 19.48 -1.98 1.53
N SER A 146 19.83 -2.80 0.55
CA SER A 146 19.09 -3.99 0.08
C SER A 146 17.62 -3.70 -0.32
N SER A 147 17.31 -2.46 -0.69
CA SER A 147 16.01 -2.14 -1.30
C SER A 147 15.92 -2.79 -2.68
N LEU A 148 14.80 -3.49 -2.97
CA LEU A 148 14.63 -4.29 -4.19
C LEU A 148 15.81 -5.24 -4.47
N GLY A 149 16.50 -5.72 -3.42
CA GLY A 149 17.74 -6.49 -3.57
C GLY A 149 17.61 -7.73 -4.45
N ALA A 150 16.54 -8.50 -4.30
CA ALA A 150 16.30 -9.74 -5.06
C ALA A 150 15.57 -9.54 -6.40
N ASN A 151 15.26 -8.31 -6.80
CA ASN A 151 14.54 -8.07 -8.07
C ASN A 151 15.37 -8.58 -9.26
N THR A 152 14.74 -9.31 -10.16
CA THR A 152 15.37 -9.80 -11.38
C THR A 152 14.80 -9.13 -12.64
N THR A 153 13.52 -9.28 -12.86
CA THR A 153 12.82 -8.78 -14.06
C THR A 153 11.64 -7.86 -13.76
N GLY A 154 11.28 -7.66 -12.46
CA GLY A 154 10.18 -6.77 -12.07
C GLY A 154 10.42 -5.33 -12.53
N VAL A 155 9.37 -4.65 -12.94
CA VAL A 155 9.42 -3.29 -13.48
C VAL A 155 8.51 -2.32 -12.70
N GLN A 156 8.84 -1.01 -12.79
CA GLN A 156 7.99 0.05 -12.23
C GLN A 156 7.77 -0.08 -10.71
N ASN A 157 8.76 -0.54 -9.98
CA ASN A 157 8.70 -0.63 -8.51
C ASN A 157 9.41 0.57 -7.87
N VAL A 158 8.86 1.05 -6.76
CA VAL A 158 9.47 2.07 -5.91
C VAL A 158 9.73 1.48 -4.52
N ALA A 159 10.97 1.43 -4.10
CA ALA A 159 11.39 0.95 -2.79
C ALA A 159 12.26 2.00 -2.09
N VAL A 160 11.77 2.61 -1.03
CA VAL A 160 12.51 3.60 -0.24
C VAL A 160 12.56 3.17 1.22
N GLY A 161 13.74 2.84 1.68
CA GLY A 161 13.99 2.33 3.04
C GLY A 161 14.83 1.05 3.04
N LYS A 162 15.53 0.80 4.13
CA LYS A 162 16.31 -0.44 4.27
C LYS A 162 15.38 -1.66 4.16
N GLY A 163 15.68 -2.57 3.24
CA GLY A 163 14.94 -3.82 3.04
C GLY A 163 13.52 -3.64 2.48
N ALA A 164 13.15 -2.46 1.99
CA ALA A 164 11.88 -2.28 1.29
C ALA A 164 11.87 -3.14 0.01
N LEU A 165 10.81 -3.93 -0.19
CA LEU A 165 10.65 -4.84 -1.35
C LEU A 165 11.85 -5.81 -1.54
N THR A 166 12.56 -6.17 -0.45
CA THR A 166 13.82 -6.91 -0.59
C THR A 166 13.67 -8.29 -1.24
N ALA A 167 12.54 -8.98 -1.03
CA ALA A 167 12.26 -10.30 -1.60
C ALA A 167 11.57 -10.26 -2.98
N ASN A 168 11.27 -9.08 -3.51
CA ASN A 168 10.61 -8.95 -4.81
C ASN A 168 11.49 -9.53 -5.92
N THR A 169 10.96 -10.47 -6.70
CA THR A 169 11.73 -11.09 -7.80
C THR A 169 11.26 -10.61 -9.16
N THR A 170 10.02 -10.86 -9.49
CA THR A 170 9.43 -10.58 -10.82
C THR A 170 8.22 -9.65 -10.77
N ALA A 171 7.74 -9.33 -9.57
CA ALA A 171 6.54 -8.51 -9.41
C ALA A 171 6.79 -7.05 -9.82
N SER A 172 5.73 -6.41 -10.31
CA SER A 172 5.78 -5.07 -10.88
C SER A 172 4.77 -4.13 -10.25
N SER A 173 4.99 -2.84 -10.43
CA SER A 173 4.06 -1.79 -10.01
C SER A 173 3.81 -1.74 -8.49
N ASN A 174 4.79 -2.08 -7.68
CA ASN A 174 4.72 -1.99 -6.24
C ASN A 174 5.39 -0.72 -5.72
N THR A 175 4.82 -0.11 -4.69
CA THR A 175 5.43 0.99 -3.94
C THR A 175 5.62 0.57 -2.48
N GLY A 176 6.85 0.46 -2.02
CA GLY A 176 7.23 0.17 -0.64
C GLY A 176 8.07 1.31 -0.05
N ILE A 177 7.51 2.09 0.87
CA ILE A 177 8.21 3.21 1.51
C ILE A 177 8.23 3.00 3.03
N GLY A 178 9.39 2.78 3.57
CA GLY A 178 9.61 2.50 5.00
C GLY A 178 10.54 1.31 5.23
N PHE A 179 11.02 1.17 6.45
CA PHE A 179 11.82 0.01 6.85
C PHE A 179 11.01 -1.28 6.63
N GLN A 180 11.51 -2.19 5.80
CA GLN A 180 10.91 -3.48 5.47
C GLN A 180 9.45 -3.41 4.93
N ALA A 181 9.01 -2.28 4.38
CA ALA A 181 7.72 -2.21 3.69
C ALA A 181 7.71 -3.21 2.51
N LEU A 182 6.69 -4.08 2.44
CA LEU A 182 6.60 -5.17 1.44
C LEU A 182 7.84 -6.11 1.45
N GLY A 183 8.49 -6.29 2.60
CA GLY A 183 9.78 -6.98 2.68
C GLY A 183 9.79 -8.41 2.16
N SER A 184 8.70 -9.16 2.31
CA SER A 184 8.57 -10.55 1.88
C SER A 184 7.80 -10.72 0.56
N ASN A 185 7.45 -9.63 -0.13
CA ASN A 185 6.70 -9.70 -1.39
C ASN A 185 7.54 -10.41 -2.46
N THR A 186 7.00 -11.45 -3.07
CA THR A 186 7.69 -12.19 -4.14
C THR A 186 7.09 -11.89 -5.51
N THR A 187 5.82 -12.17 -5.70
CA THR A 187 5.10 -12.03 -6.96
C THR A 187 3.83 -11.17 -6.88
N GLY A 188 3.49 -10.66 -5.68
CA GLY A 188 2.37 -9.72 -5.50
C GLY A 188 2.62 -8.40 -6.23
N TYR A 189 1.67 -7.90 -6.99
CA TYR A 189 1.79 -6.72 -7.83
C TYR A 189 0.78 -5.62 -7.46
N SER A 190 1.05 -4.41 -7.91
CA SER A 190 0.16 -3.25 -7.68
C SER A 190 -0.17 -3.00 -6.20
N ASN A 191 0.77 -3.22 -5.30
CA ASN A 191 0.61 -2.92 -3.89
C ASN A 191 1.25 -1.56 -3.56
N ALA A 192 0.62 -0.81 -2.66
CA ALA A 192 1.17 0.42 -2.09
C ALA A 192 1.31 0.26 -0.58
N ALA A 193 2.53 0.27 -0.05
CA ALA A 193 2.84 0.16 1.36
C ALA A 193 3.70 1.32 1.83
N VAL A 194 3.19 2.13 2.74
CA VAL A 194 3.89 3.28 3.32
C VAL A 194 3.88 3.18 4.84
N GLY A 195 5.04 2.98 5.42
CA GLY A 195 5.23 2.81 6.86
C GLY A 195 6.16 1.63 7.17
N GLN A 196 6.77 1.65 8.34
CA GLN A 196 7.58 0.52 8.82
C GLN A 196 6.72 -0.74 8.88
N ASN A 197 7.18 -1.84 8.29
CA ASN A 197 6.53 -3.15 8.22
C ASN A 197 5.11 -3.14 7.61
N ALA A 198 4.74 -2.10 6.86
CA ALA A 198 3.48 -2.14 6.10
C ALA A 198 3.53 -3.26 5.05
N LEU A 199 2.52 -4.15 5.02
CA LEU A 199 2.45 -5.33 4.15
C LEU A 199 3.70 -6.24 4.22
N TYR A 200 4.35 -6.32 5.38
CA TYR A 200 5.65 -6.99 5.50
C TYR A 200 5.64 -8.45 5.05
N THR A 201 4.66 -9.26 5.46
CA THR A 201 4.60 -10.70 5.14
C THR A 201 3.88 -11.01 3.82
N ASN A 202 3.46 -10.00 3.07
CA ASN A 202 2.80 -10.22 1.79
C ASN A 202 3.72 -11.03 0.85
N THR A 203 3.19 -12.09 0.25
CA THR A 203 3.93 -12.91 -0.71
C THR A 203 3.38 -12.75 -2.13
N THR A 204 2.11 -13.05 -2.31
CA THR A 204 1.43 -13.04 -3.62
C THR A 204 0.19 -12.13 -3.66
N GLY A 205 -0.22 -11.56 -2.51
CA GLY A 205 -1.33 -10.62 -2.45
C GLY A 205 -1.10 -9.40 -3.35
N HIS A 206 -2.14 -8.92 -4.01
CA HIS A 206 -2.04 -7.82 -4.97
C HIS A 206 -3.09 -6.74 -4.75
N SER A 207 -2.87 -5.55 -5.33
CA SER A 207 -3.83 -4.44 -5.27
C SER A 207 -4.19 -4.00 -3.83
N ASN A 208 -3.27 -4.15 -2.89
CA ASN A 208 -3.47 -3.71 -1.52
C ASN A 208 -2.87 -2.31 -1.30
N SER A 209 -3.53 -1.50 -0.47
CA SER A 209 -3.06 -0.18 -0.05
C SER A 209 -2.91 -0.15 1.47
N ALA A 210 -1.70 -0.05 1.98
CA ALA A 210 -1.37 -0.06 3.40
C ALA A 210 -0.56 1.19 3.80
N PHE A 211 -1.13 2.05 4.59
CA PHE A 211 -0.52 3.31 5.05
C PHE A 211 -0.53 3.37 6.58
N GLY A 212 0.61 3.22 7.18
CA GLY A 212 0.80 3.25 8.64
C GLY A 212 1.80 2.21 9.13
N LEU A 213 2.31 2.41 10.33
CA LEU A 213 3.17 1.42 11.01
C LEU A 213 2.40 0.11 11.14
N SER A 214 2.95 -0.97 10.60
CA SER A 214 2.40 -2.33 10.66
C SER A 214 0.96 -2.47 10.11
N ALA A 215 0.54 -1.60 9.19
CA ALA A 215 -0.71 -1.78 8.46
C ALA A 215 -0.62 -3.03 7.56
N LEU A 216 -1.63 -3.92 7.62
CA LEU A 216 -1.68 -5.18 6.86
C LEU A 216 -0.44 -6.07 7.02
N THR A 217 0.25 -6.01 8.17
CA THR A 217 1.53 -6.70 8.36
C THR A 217 1.45 -8.20 8.11
N ALA A 218 0.41 -8.88 8.58
CA ALA A 218 0.27 -10.34 8.47
C ALA A 218 -0.31 -10.82 7.14
N ASN A 219 -0.68 -9.94 6.22
CA ASN A 219 -1.25 -10.34 4.93
C ASN A 219 -0.26 -11.19 4.14
N THR A 220 -0.71 -12.30 3.60
CA THR A 220 0.10 -13.20 2.76
C THR A 220 -0.38 -13.21 1.31
N THR A 221 -1.66 -13.51 1.10
CA THR A 221 -2.26 -13.69 -0.23
C THR A 221 -3.52 -12.85 -0.46
N GLY A 222 -4.03 -12.16 0.59
CA GLY A 222 -5.22 -11.31 0.48
C GLY A 222 -5.03 -10.17 -0.51
N ALA A 223 -6.10 -9.83 -1.24
CA ALA A 223 -6.05 -8.84 -2.32
C ALA A 223 -7.14 -7.76 -2.19
N GLY A 224 -6.88 -6.59 -2.76
CA GLY A 224 -7.86 -5.50 -2.82
C GLY A 224 -8.20 -4.89 -1.46
N ASN A 225 -7.30 -4.93 -0.49
CA ASN A 225 -7.52 -4.38 0.84
C ASN A 225 -6.98 -2.95 0.96
N VAL A 226 -7.68 -2.12 1.72
CA VAL A 226 -7.26 -0.76 2.08
C VAL A 226 -7.11 -0.67 3.59
N ALA A 227 -5.92 -0.37 4.06
CA ALA A 227 -5.57 -0.18 5.47
C ALA A 227 -4.89 1.18 5.66
N LEU A 228 -5.54 2.09 6.34
CA LEU A 228 -5.01 3.42 6.65
C LEU A 228 -5.04 3.65 8.17
N GLY A 229 -3.89 3.60 8.79
CA GLY A 229 -3.70 3.78 10.23
C GLY A 229 -2.70 2.79 10.82
N HIS A 230 -2.19 3.11 12.02
CA HIS A 230 -1.33 2.21 12.78
C HIS A 230 -2.06 0.89 13.05
N GLN A 231 -1.44 -0.23 12.69
CA GLN A 231 -1.97 -1.60 12.87
C GLN A 231 -3.40 -1.82 12.29
N SER A 232 -3.84 -1.03 11.31
CA SER A 232 -5.08 -1.34 10.60
C SER A 232 -4.95 -2.66 9.85
N LEU A 233 -5.96 -3.55 9.93
CA LEU A 233 -5.97 -4.92 9.38
C LEU A 233 -4.71 -5.75 9.72
N HIS A 234 -4.14 -5.54 10.91
CA HIS A 234 -2.82 -6.09 11.28
C HIS A 234 -2.75 -7.62 11.21
N ALA A 235 -3.76 -8.32 11.72
CA ALA A 235 -3.81 -9.79 11.79
C ALA A 235 -4.33 -10.46 10.51
N GLN A 236 -4.76 -9.68 9.51
CA GLN A 236 -5.33 -10.23 8.28
C GLN A 236 -4.29 -11.04 7.51
N THR A 237 -4.69 -12.24 7.07
CA THR A 237 -3.78 -13.17 6.35
C THR A 237 -4.17 -13.37 4.89
N THR A 238 -5.36 -13.83 4.61
CA THR A 238 -5.81 -14.22 3.26
C THR A 238 -7.08 -13.51 2.79
N ALA A 239 -7.68 -12.70 3.66
CA ALA A 239 -8.93 -12.00 3.36
C ALA A 239 -8.77 -10.97 2.23
N ALA A 240 -9.85 -10.69 1.53
CA ALA A 240 -9.88 -9.73 0.44
C ALA A 240 -10.97 -8.68 0.62
N ALA A 241 -10.80 -7.55 -0.06
CA ALA A 241 -11.78 -6.48 -0.17
C ALA A 241 -12.22 -5.88 1.18
N ASN A 242 -11.32 -5.81 2.15
CA ASN A 242 -11.56 -5.08 3.40
C ASN A 242 -11.07 -3.63 3.28
N THR A 243 -11.80 -2.70 3.85
CA THR A 243 -11.41 -1.31 4.01
C THR A 243 -11.36 -0.96 5.50
N ALA A 244 -10.19 -0.58 5.99
CA ALA A 244 -9.99 -0.17 7.39
C ALA A 244 -9.29 1.18 7.47
N ILE A 245 -9.92 2.14 8.11
CA ILE A 245 -9.42 3.50 8.27
C ILE A 245 -9.49 3.89 9.76
N GLY A 246 -8.35 4.02 10.39
CA GLY A 246 -8.21 4.36 11.80
C GLY A 246 -7.14 3.54 12.51
N ASN A 247 -6.70 4.01 13.66
CA ASN A 247 -5.79 3.27 14.54
C ASN A 247 -6.47 1.97 14.98
N ASN A 248 -5.83 0.83 14.79
CA ASN A 248 -6.35 -0.51 15.11
C ASN A 248 -7.69 -0.87 14.42
N ALA A 249 -8.10 -0.17 13.36
CA ALA A 249 -9.32 -0.51 12.62
C ALA A 249 -9.21 -1.92 12.00
N GLY A 250 -10.14 -2.80 12.30
CA GLY A 250 -10.14 -4.19 11.85
C GLY A 250 -8.93 -5.00 12.27
N LYS A 251 -8.23 -4.62 13.35
CA LYS A 251 -6.91 -5.16 13.74
C LYS A 251 -6.86 -6.68 13.82
N GLU A 252 -7.89 -7.30 14.37
CA GLU A 252 -7.94 -8.73 14.66
C GLU A 252 -8.60 -9.58 13.56
N ILE A 253 -9.07 -8.96 12.46
CA ILE A 253 -9.63 -9.70 11.33
C ILE A 253 -8.54 -10.61 10.73
N THR A 254 -8.85 -11.87 10.46
CA THR A 254 -7.89 -12.83 9.88
C THR A 254 -8.28 -13.24 8.46
N THR A 255 -9.43 -13.88 8.31
CA THR A 255 -9.92 -14.45 7.03
C THR A 255 -11.26 -13.85 6.58
N GLY A 256 -11.89 -13.01 7.40
CA GLY A 256 -13.13 -12.32 7.03
C GLY A 256 -12.90 -11.27 5.96
N GLY A 257 -13.73 -11.26 4.91
CA GLY A 257 -13.60 -10.34 3.77
C GLY A 257 -14.81 -9.43 3.59
N TYR A 258 -14.67 -8.45 2.69
CA TYR A 258 -15.72 -7.50 2.32
C TYR A 258 -16.22 -6.65 3.51
N ASN A 259 -15.35 -6.31 4.45
CA ASN A 259 -15.71 -5.49 5.60
C ASN A 259 -15.24 -4.05 5.44
N VAL A 260 -15.98 -3.12 6.03
CA VAL A 260 -15.62 -1.71 6.16
C VAL A 260 -15.51 -1.35 7.63
N PHE A 261 -14.32 -0.92 8.06
CA PHE A 261 -14.02 -0.47 9.43
C PHE A 261 -13.52 0.97 9.36
N VAL A 262 -14.26 1.93 9.87
CA VAL A 262 -13.86 3.34 9.91
C VAL A 262 -13.99 3.88 11.32
N GLY A 263 -12.88 4.25 11.91
CA GLY A 263 -12.74 4.73 13.27
C GLY A 263 -11.69 3.96 14.06
N GLU A 264 -11.20 4.55 15.14
CA GLU A 264 -10.27 3.91 16.07
C GLU A 264 -10.92 2.65 16.67
N GLU A 265 -10.19 1.52 16.64
CA GLU A 265 -10.64 0.20 17.11
C GLU A 265 -12.00 -0.25 16.53
N SER A 266 -12.39 0.28 15.39
CA SER A 266 -13.58 -0.18 14.66
C SER A 266 -13.41 -1.65 14.26
N GLY A 267 -14.38 -2.49 14.60
CA GLY A 267 -14.32 -3.95 14.38
C GLY A 267 -13.60 -4.74 15.48
N SER A 268 -13.03 -4.06 16.47
CA SER A 268 -12.27 -4.68 17.58
C SER A 268 -12.85 -4.46 18.96
N TYR A 269 -13.97 -3.72 19.07
CA TYR A 269 -14.59 -3.42 20.34
C TYR A 269 -15.50 -4.57 20.83
N SER A 270 -15.47 -4.88 22.14
CA SER A 270 -16.24 -5.92 22.83
C SER A 270 -15.86 -7.35 22.42
N THR A 271 -16.14 -7.78 21.22
CA THR A 271 -15.71 -9.06 20.67
C THR A 271 -15.05 -8.80 19.32
N ASN A 272 -13.80 -9.22 19.17
CA ASN A 272 -13.05 -9.02 17.94
C ASN A 272 -13.73 -9.74 16.77
N THR A 273 -14.00 -9.04 15.69
CA THR A 273 -14.48 -9.65 14.44
C THR A 273 -13.31 -10.30 13.73
N ILE A 274 -13.17 -11.62 13.84
CA ILE A 274 -12.01 -12.39 13.36
C ILE A 274 -12.26 -12.97 11.97
N THR A 275 -13.42 -13.57 11.76
CA THR A 275 -13.80 -14.26 10.50
C THR A 275 -15.07 -13.70 9.86
N GLY A 276 -15.65 -12.65 10.46
CA GLY A 276 -16.88 -12.02 9.98
C GLY A 276 -16.75 -11.43 8.57
N ILE A 277 -17.82 -11.46 7.80
CA ILE A 277 -17.85 -11.00 6.41
C ILE A 277 -18.96 -9.98 6.17
N GLN A 278 -18.74 -9.06 5.21
CA GLN A 278 -19.75 -8.11 4.74
C GLN A 278 -20.29 -7.19 5.85
N ASN A 279 -19.45 -6.80 6.80
CA ASN A 279 -19.82 -5.86 7.86
C ASN A 279 -19.44 -4.43 7.48
N THR A 280 -20.24 -3.47 7.97
CA THR A 280 -19.95 -2.04 7.90
C THR A 280 -19.95 -1.47 9.31
N PHE A 281 -18.78 -1.14 9.84
CA PHE A 281 -18.60 -0.56 11.17
C PHE A 281 -18.05 0.86 11.04
N LEU A 282 -18.89 1.84 11.34
CA LEU A 282 -18.62 3.27 11.21
C LEU A 282 -18.64 3.95 12.59
N GLY A 283 -17.48 4.33 13.06
CA GLY A 283 -17.27 5.00 14.33
C GLY A 283 -16.27 4.28 15.23
N SER A 284 -15.71 5.00 16.20
CA SER A 284 -14.71 4.45 17.11
C SER A 284 -15.33 3.45 18.08
N TYR A 285 -14.56 2.41 18.42
CA TYR A 285 -14.98 1.38 19.36
C TYR A 285 -16.29 0.69 18.93
N THR A 286 -16.49 0.50 17.63
CA THR A 286 -17.59 -0.32 17.11
C THR A 286 -17.15 -1.77 16.96
N GLY A 287 -18.06 -2.73 17.09
CA GLY A 287 -17.72 -4.15 17.02
C GLY A 287 -18.91 -5.06 16.79
N GLY A 288 -18.63 -6.36 16.69
CA GLY A 288 -19.65 -7.39 16.60
C GLY A 288 -19.92 -8.06 17.94
N THR A 289 -21.07 -8.71 18.09
CA THR A 289 -21.41 -9.54 19.26
C THR A 289 -20.65 -10.89 19.27
N ALA A 290 -20.11 -11.30 18.12
CA ALA A 290 -19.36 -12.54 17.96
C ALA A 290 -18.19 -12.38 16.98
N SER A 291 -17.19 -13.24 17.10
CA SER A 291 -16.00 -13.23 16.23
C SER A 291 -16.31 -13.49 14.73
N ASN A 292 -17.45 -14.08 14.44
CA ASN A 292 -17.96 -14.35 13.10
C ASN A 292 -19.17 -13.50 12.71
N THR A 293 -19.37 -12.35 13.36
CA THR A 293 -20.47 -11.42 13.04
C THR A 293 -20.46 -11.10 11.53
N THR A 294 -21.59 -11.24 10.88
CA THR A 294 -21.73 -11.17 9.43
C THR A 294 -22.90 -10.29 9.02
N ARG A 295 -22.72 -9.49 7.97
CA ARG A 295 -23.72 -8.55 7.43
C ARG A 295 -24.33 -7.61 8.47
N ALA A 296 -23.52 -7.20 9.43
CA ALA A 296 -23.89 -6.21 10.43
C ALA A 296 -23.52 -4.80 9.93
N ASN A 297 -24.45 -3.85 10.08
CA ASN A 297 -24.17 -2.44 9.89
C ASN A 297 -24.19 -1.76 11.27
N VAL A 298 -23.09 -1.18 11.69
CA VAL A 298 -22.92 -0.55 13.00
C VAL A 298 -22.45 0.88 12.83
N ILE A 299 -23.19 1.83 13.36
CA ILE A 299 -22.89 3.25 13.23
C ILE A 299 -22.95 3.90 14.61
N GLY A 300 -21.86 4.55 15.02
CA GLY A 300 -21.80 5.29 16.28
C GLY A 300 -20.50 5.12 17.05
N HIS A 301 -20.51 5.37 18.34
CA HIS A 301 -19.36 5.24 19.23
C HIS A 301 -19.65 4.22 20.34
N GLY A 302 -18.75 3.24 20.53
CA GLY A 302 -18.91 2.19 21.53
C GLY A 302 -20.10 1.25 21.28
N VAL A 303 -20.54 1.09 20.03
CA VAL A 303 -21.73 0.33 19.64
C VAL A 303 -21.35 -1.06 19.19
N VAL A 304 -22.15 -2.06 19.60
CA VAL A 304 -21.97 -3.47 19.24
C VAL A 304 -23.14 -3.95 18.40
N GLY A 305 -22.84 -4.50 17.21
CA GLY A 305 -23.85 -4.97 16.25
C GLY A 305 -23.95 -6.49 16.19
N GLU A 306 -25.15 -6.95 15.94
CA GLU A 306 -25.48 -8.36 15.74
C GLU A 306 -25.49 -8.70 14.24
N SER A 307 -25.22 -9.96 13.90
CA SER A 307 -25.31 -10.43 12.50
C SER A 307 -26.70 -10.17 11.92
N GLU A 308 -26.74 -9.72 10.66
CA GLU A 308 -27.98 -9.40 9.93
C GLU A 308 -28.77 -8.20 10.49
N TYR A 309 -28.16 -7.35 11.33
CA TYR A 309 -28.81 -6.16 11.87
C TYR A 309 -28.07 -4.87 11.48
N THR A 310 -28.85 -3.80 11.37
CA THR A 310 -28.36 -2.43 11.38
C THR A 310 -28.57 -1.84 12.77
N THR A 311 -27.49 -1.40 13.43
CA THR A 311 -27.46 -0.83 14.78
C THR A 311 -26.89 0.59 14.71
N ILE A 312 -27.59 1.56 15.27
CA ILE A 312 -27.15 2.96 15.32
C ILE A 312 -27.28 3.46 16.76
N GLY A 313 -26.22 4.08 17.29
CA GLY A 313 -26.29 4.58 18.66
C GLY A 313 -24.99 5.11 19.24
N SER A 314 -24.94 5.16 20.57
CA SER A 314 -23.77 5.55 21.35
C SER A 314 -23.72 4.74 22.64
N GLY A 315 -22.67 3.98 22.87
CA GLY A 315 -22.53 3.10 24.03
C GLY A 315 -23.64 2.05 24.08
N THR A 316 -24.42 2.10 25.14
CA THR A 316 -25.55 1.18 25.36
C THR A 316 -26.91 1.78 24.95
N SER A 317 -26.90 3.02 24.44
CA SER A 317 -28.10 3.72 23.95
C SER A 317 -28.16 3.59 22.43
N ASP A 318 -28.68 2.48 21.96
CA ASP A 318 -28.73 2.17 20.53
C ASP A 318 -30.15 1.73 20.10
N ILE A 319 -30.39 1.87 18.79
CA ILE A 319 -31.56 1.36 18.10
C ILE A 319 -31.10 0.38 17.03
N ARG A 320 -31.86 -0.67 16.77
CA ARG A 320 -31.54 -1.63 15.74
C ARG A 320 -32.79 -2.15 14.99
N ALA A 321 -32.57 -2.55 13.76
CA ALA A 321 -33.55 -3.28 12.97
C ALA A 321 -32.84 -4.43 12.24
N ALA A 322 -33.53 -5.56 12.10
CA ALA A 322 -33.06 -6.63 11.23
C ALA A 322 -32.98 -6.13 9.78
N ASN A 323 -31.96 -6.53 9.04
CA ASN A 323 -31.78 -6.10 7.67
C ASN A 323 -32.98 -6.53 6.81
N GLY A 324 -33.59 -5.58 6.10
CA GLY A 324 -34.81 -5.79 5.35
C GLY A 324 -36.12 -5.47 6.12
N ASN A 325 -36.06 -5.17 7.41
CA ASN A 325 -37.23 -4.71 8.16
C ASN A 325 -37.43 -3.21 8.03
N VAL A 326 -38.69 -2.79 8.11
CA VAL A 326 -39.10 -1.36 8.07
C VAL A 326 -39.29 -0.74 9.44
N THR A 327 -39.17 -1.52 10.51
CA THR A 327 -39.38 -1.07 11.90
C THR A 327 -38.10 -1.12 12.69
N TRP A 328 -37.79 -0.04 13.40
CA TRP A 328 -36.67 0.06 14.32
C TRP A 328 -37.13 -0.25 15.74
N ALA A 329 -36.37 -1.04 16.48
CA ALA A 329 -36.60 -1.35 17.89
C ALA A 329 -35.45 -0.80 18.75
N THR A 330 -35.74 -0.36 19.94
CA THR A 330 -34.71 -0.08 20.96
C THR A 330 -34.12 -1.40 21.42
N VAL A 331 -32.80 -1.45 21.58
CA VAL A 331 -32.16 -2.59 22.21
C VAL A 331 -32.53 -2.59 23.68
N SER A 332 -33.33 -3.57 24.10
CA SER A 332 -33.78 -3.73 25.46
C SER A 332 -32.83 -4.66 26.20
N ASP A 333 -31.94 -4.09 26.99
CA ASP A 333 -31.01 -4.87 27.81
C ASP A 333 -31.61 -5.14 29.18
N GLU A 334 -31.76 -6.41 29.50
CA GLU A 334 -32.28 -6.87 30.77
C GLU A 334 -31.46 -6.41 31.97
N ARG A 335 -30.15 -6.15 31.77
CA ARG A 335 -29.25 -5.63 32.82
C ARG A 335 -29.63 -4.23 33.35
N TYR A 336 -30.40 -3.47 32.59
CA TYR A 336 -30.92 -2.15 33.01
C TYR A 336 -32.31 -2.21 33.62
N LYS A 337 -32.92 -3.38 33.71
CA LYS A 337 -34.23 -3.59 34.31
C LYS A 337 -34.07 -4.14 35.72
N LYS A 338 -34.82 -3.60 36.64
CA LYS A 338 -34.86 -4.05 38.01
C LYS A 338 -36.22 -4.68 38.31
N ASP A 339 -36.19 -5.70 39.17
CA ASP A 339 -37.41 -6.36 39.67
C ASP A 339 -38.28 -6.98 38.55
N ILE A 340 -37.62 -7.63 37.55
CA ILE A 340 -38.31 -8.35 36.49
C ILE A 340 -39.00 -9.56 37.07
N VAL A 341 -40.32 -9.53 37.10
CA VAL A 341 -41.19 -10.65 37.54
C VAL A 341 -42.20 -10.95 36.46
N ASP A 342 -42.66 -12.19 36.39
CA ASP A 342 -43.75 -12.55 35.48
C ASP A 342 -45.00 -11.76 35.89
N SER A 343 -45.68 -11.20 34.88
CA SER A 343 -46.91 -10.48 35.10
C SER A 343 -48.01 -11.41 35.60
N THR A 344 -48.59 -11.06 36.69
CA THR A 344 -49.83 -11.76 37.20
C THR A 344 -51.09 -11.24 36.51
N ALA A 345 -50.96 -10.27 35.60
CA ALA A 345 -52.06 -9.80 34.78
C ALA A 345 -52.46 -10.87 33.77
N GLY A 346 -53.40 -11.67 34.11
CA GLY A 346 -53.91 -12.77 33.32
C GLY A 346 -54.95 -12.34 32.24
N LEU A 347 -55.74 -13.29 31.82
CA LEU A 347 -56.74 -13.13 30.77
C LEU A 347 -57.74 -12.03 31.02
N SER A 348 -58.01 -11.71 32.30
CA SER A 348 -58.88 -10.58 32.70
C SER A 348 -58.33 -9.22 32.27
N PHE A 349 -57.00 -9.02 32.38
CA PHE A 349 -56.35 -7.81 31.89
C PHE A 349 -56.45 -7.70 30.38
N VAL A 350 -56.16 -8.80 29.68
CA VAL A 350 -56.25 -8.87 28.21
C VAL A 350 -57.68 -8.59 27.74
N ASN A 351 -58.69 -9.14 28.42
CA ASN A 351 -60.09 -8.92 28.13
C ASN A 351 -60.57 -7.46 28.47
N ALA A 352 -59.87 -6.79 29.37
CA ALA A 352 -60.15 -5.38 29.70
C ALA A 352 -59.56 -4.41 28.62
N LEU A 353 -58.58 -4.84 27.84
CA LEU A 353 -58.06 -4.04 26.72
C LEU A 353 -59.17 -3.91 25.67
N GLN A 354 -59.58 -2.71 25.44
CA GLN A 354 -60.58 -2.41 24.41
C GLN A 354 -59.91 -1.92 23.13
N PRO A 355 -59.64 -2.79 22.18
CA PRO A 355 -59.19 -2.33 20.88
C PRO A 355 -60.21 -1.44 20.23
N ARG A 356 -59.80 -0.32 19.72
CA ARG A 356 -60.65 0.66 19.04
C ARG A 356 -60.34 0.67 17.54
N THR A 357 -61.38 0.84 16.74
CA THR A 357 -61.25 1.28 15.36
C THR A 357 -61.42 2.78 15.28
N PHE A 358 -60.58 3.43 14.53
CA PHE A 358 -60.65 4.87 14.39
C PHE A 358 -60.25 5.29 12.95
N LYS A 359 -60.68 6.47 12.57
CA LYS A 359 -60.20 7.18 11.39
C LYS A 359 -59.52 8.46 11.86
N TYR A 360 -58.51 8.87 11.16
CA TYR A 360 -57.92 10.17 11.41
C TYR A 360 -58.87 11.28 11.03
N LYS A 361 -58.91 12.32 11.84
CA LYS A 361 -59.69 13.53 11.61
C LYS A 361 -59.17 14.26 10.37
N ASN A 362 -60.04 15.03 9.73
CA ASN A 362 -59.63 16.03 8.75
C ASN A 362 -58.81 17.15 9.43
N LEU A 363 -57.94 17.85 8.71
CA LEU A 363 -57.12 18.91 9.27
C LEU A 363 -57.96 20.07 9.82
N GLY A 364 -59.18 20.29 9.28
CA GLY A 364 -60.13 21.27 9.80
C GLY A 364 -60.87 20.85 11.08
N GLU A 365 -60.85 19.55 11.41
CA GLU A 365 -61.45 18.99 12.63
C GLU A 365 -60.45 18.88 13.81
N LEU A 366 -59.17 19.20 13.56
CA LEU A 366 -58.15 19.25 14.61
C LEU A 366 -58.36 20.47 15.52
N PRO A 367 -57.93 20.44 16.80
CA PRO A 367 -57.90 21.65 17.63
C PRO A 367 -57.06 22.74 16.95
N SER A 368 -57.51 23.98 16.98
CA SER A 368 -56.81 25.12 16.37
C SER A 368 -55.41 25.39 16.94
N THR A 369 -55.08 24.78 18.05
CA THR A 369 -53.76 24.83 18.72
C THR A 369 -52.76 23.83 18.11
N PHE A 370 -53.18 22.90 17.26
CA PHE A 370 -52.31 21.93 16.64
C PHE A 370 -51.64 22.51 15.41
N SER A 371 -50.36 22.29 15.25
CA SER A 371 -49.55 22.78 14.11
C SER A 371 -50.06 22.30 12.74
N ALA A 372 -50.77 21.17 12.70
CA ALA A 372 -51.35 20.60 11.51
C ALA A 372 -52.77 21.13 11.22
N TYR A 373 -53.39 21.96 12.08
CA TYR A 373 -54.74 22.51 11.85
C TYR A 373 -54.74 23.40 10.61
N LYS A 374 -55.72 23.18 9.77
CA LYS A 374 -56.07 24.02 8.59
C LYS A 374 -57.55 24.24 8.60
N ALA A 375 -58.01 25.49 8.82
CA ALA A 375 -59.43 25.83 8.80
C ALA A 375 -60.10 25.35 7.52
N ASP A 376 -61.31 24.80 7.64
CA ASP A 376 -62.15 24.33 6.58
C ASP A 376 -61.52 23.24 5.66
N SER A 377 -60.42 22.63 6.04
CA SER A 377 -59.78 21.60 5.29
C SER A 377 -60.45 20.23 5.40
N THR A 378 -60.73 19.60 4.31
CA THR A 378 -61.23 18.22 4.19
C THR A 378 -60.13 17.17 4.01
N GLU A 379 -58.88 17.62 4.00
CA GLU A 379 -57.68 16.76 3.94
C GLU A 379 -57.53 15.95 5.22
N VAL A 380 -57.41 14.64 5.15
CA VAL A 380 -57.26 13.76 6.28
C VAL A 380 -55.84 13.83 6.85
N PHE A 381 -55.67 13.90 8.18
CA PHE A 381 -54.37 14.12 8.84
C PHE A 381 -53.28 13.13 8.46
N LYS A 382 -53.60 11.82 8.30
CA LYS A 382 -52.62 10.81 7.91
C LYS A 382 -53.09 9.95 6.72
N ASN A 383 -54.24 9.30 6.88
CA ASN A 383 -54.85 8.46 5.86
C ASN A 383 -56.38 8.34 6.09
N SER A 384 -57.10 7.99 5.04
CA SER A 384 -58.58 7.84 5.10
C SER A 384 -59.03 6.44 5.51
N ASN A 385 -58.09 5.49 5.74
CA ASN A 385 -58.43 4.12 6.09
C ASN A 385 -58.89 4.00 7.53
N THR A 386 -59.68 2.97 7.83
CA THR A 386 -59.99 2.59 9.20
C THR A 386 -58.77 1.93 9.79
N ASN A 387 -58.31 2.44 10.94
CA ASN A 387 -57.14 1.96 11.67
C ASN A 387 -57.61 1.23 12.94
N HIS A 388 -56.83 0.27 13.38
CA HIS A 388 -57.01 -0.50 14.59
C HIS A 388 -55.91 -0.18 15.63
N GLY A 389 -56.26 0.01 16.85
CA GLY A 389 -55.26 0.29 17.89
C GLY A 389 -55.91 0.61 19.23
N PHE A 390 -55.05 0.89 20.23
CA PHE A 390 -55.49 1.38 21.53
C PHE A 390 -55.40 2.91 21.55
N ILE A 391 -56.40 3.58 22.00
CA ILE A 391 -56.42 5.04 22.21
C ILE A 391 -56.06 5.27 23.65
N ALA A 392 -54.99 6.05 23.89
CA ALA A 392 -54.55 6.45 25.22
C ALA A 392 -55.46 7.50 25.82
#